data_941ebda2f4de4e02ccbbf90e5edb265f
#
_entry.id   941ebda2f4de4e02ccbbf90e5edb265f
#
_cell.length_a   1.000
_cell.length_b   1.000
_cell.length_c   1.000
_cell.angle_alpha   90.00
_cell.angle_beta   90.00
_cell.angle_gamma   90.00
#
_symmetry.space_group_name_H-M   'P 1'
#
loop_
_entity.id
_entity.type
_entity.pdbx_description
1 polymer ?
#
loop_
_entity_poly.entity_id
_entity_poly.type
_entity_poly.pdbx_seq_one_letter_code
_entity_poly.pdbx_strand_id
1 'polypeptide(L)'
;IDACLVGSEMCIRDRDSSSNLLLPSTQFDMHSSENSGLVKFDILGLNTLTVINKTIEILRSKNIEIDISKIPLDDIGIYKMLSSGETTGLFQLESSGVRSALKQMKPNQFEDIVALVALYRPGPMNNIPIYNDCKNGIKKPDYIHKSLENILKPTYGVIIYQEQVMQIAQT
;
A
#
# COMPACT_ATOMS: atom_id res chain seq x y z
N ILE A 1 0.82 10.09 14.16
CA ILE A 1 0.72 11.08 13.06
C ILE A 1 -0.54 11.86 13.33
N ASP A 2 -0.37 13.07 13.80
CA ASP A 2 -1.47 13.90 14.24
C ASP A 2 -2.15 14.50 13.02
N ALA A 3 -3.47 14.25 12.89
CA ALA A 3 -4.30 14.89 11.88
C ALA A 3 -4.38 16.40 12.22
N CYS A 4 -4.00 17.25 11.29
CA CYS A 4 -4.16 18.69 11.46
C CYS A 4 -5.61 19.05 11.12
N LEU A 5 -6.37 19.46 12.13
CA LEU A 5 -7.75 19.93 11.97
C LEU A 5 -7.76 21.45 11.78
N VAL A 6 -8.34 21.92 10.69
CA VAL A 6 -8.58 23.34 10.45
C VAL A 6 -10.04 23.63 10.81
N GLY A 7 -10.27 24.40 11.87
CA GLY A 7 -11.61 24.69 12.34
C GLY A 7 -11.68 25.91 13.25
N SER A 8 -12.89 26.26 13.70
CA SER A 8 -13.12 27.39 14.58
C SER A 8 -12.50 27.17 15.96
N GLU A 9 -12.10 28.25 16.62
CA GLU A 9 -11.48 28.23 17.96
C GLU A 9 -12.32 27.49 19.02
N MET A 10 -13.61 27.38 18.85
CA MET A 10 -14.52 26.67 19.76
C MET A 10 -14.29 25.15 19.81
N CYS A 11 -13.67 24.56 18.77
CA CYS A 11 -13.39 23.12 18.72
C CYS A 11 -11.99 22.76 19.21
N ILE A 12 -11.16 23.74 19.56
CA ILE A 12 -9.78 23.55 19.97
C ILE A 12 -9.69 23.72 21.48
N ARG A 13 -9.25 22.69 22.15
CA ARG A 13 -8.89 22.73 23.56
C ARG A 13 -7.38 22.82 23.71
N ASP A 14 -6.95 23.15 24.90
CA ASP A 14 -5.60 23.26 25.37
C ASP A 14 -4.57 22.29 24.75
N ARG A 15 -3.33 22.67 24.86
CA ARG A 15 -2.15 21.95 24.45
C ARG A 15 -2.13 20.54 25.05
N ASP A 16 -1.87 19.54 24.27
CA ASP A 16 -1.63 18.19 24.75
C ASP A 16 -0.39 18.21 25.68
N SER A 17 -0.62 18.03 26.96
CA SER A 17 0.44 18.01 27.99
C SER A 17 1.30 16.75 27.94
N SER A 18 0.89 15.74 27.16
CA SER A 18 1.63 14.48 27.00
C SER A 18 2.66 14.51 25.87
N SER A 19 2.55 15.48 24.95
CA SER A 19 3.51 15.69 23.87
C SER A 19 4.25 17.02 24.08
N ASN A 20 5.56 17.03 23.92
CA ASN A 20 6.37 18.27 23.89
C ASN A 20 6.04 19.19 22.70
N LEU A 21 5.02 18.86 21.92
CA LEU A 21 4.52 19.62 20.79
C LEU A 21 3.44 20.58 21.27
N LEU A 22 3.67 21.87 21.04
CA LEU A 22 2.76 22.97 21.37
C LEU A 22 1.57 23.06 20.36
N LEU A 23 1.02 21.93 19.92
CA LEU A 23 -0.09 21.91 18.99
C LEU A 23 -1.42 21.88 19.74
N PRO A 24 -2.40 22.66 19.31
CA PRO A 24 -3.74 22.60 19.88
C PRO A 24 -4.42 21.27 19.50
N SER A 25 -5.19 20.69 20.43
CA SER A 25 -5.99 19.51 20.18
C SER A 25 -7.49 19.81 20.23
N THR A 26 -8.30 19.01 19.53
CA THR A 26 -9.75 19.16 19.59
C THR A 26 -10.30 18.68 20.93
N GLN A 27 -11.42 19.25 21.38
CA GLN A 27 -12.14 18.80 22.59
C GLN A 27 -12.91 17.50 22.35
N PHE A 28 -13.23 17.21 21.11
CA PHE A 28 -14.07 16.09 20.70
C PHE A 28 -13.23 15.03 20.00
N ASP A 29 -13.76 13.80 19.99
CA ASP A 29 -13.22 12.73 19.17
C ASP A 29 -13.35 13.05 17.66
N MET A 30 -12.70 12.22 16.85
CA MET A 30 -12.64 12.42 15.40
C MET A 30 -14.04 12.51 14.77
N HIS A 31 -14.96 11.62 15.13
CA HIS A 31 -16.31 11.58 14.55
C HIS A 31 -17.14 12.78 14.93
N SER A 32 -17.08 13.19 16.19
CA SER A 32 -17.79 14.37 16.68
C SER A 32 -17.23 15.65 16.05
N SER A 33 -15.93 15.72 15.82
CA SER A 33 -15.28 16.83 15.12
C SER A 33 -15.71 16.92 13.65
N GLU A 34 -15.75 15.80 12.94
CA GLU A 34 -16.24 15.72 11.56
C GLU A 34 -17.73 16.12 11.46
N ASN A 35 -18.57 15.64 12.39
CA ASN A 35 -20.00 16.01 12.46
C ASN A 35 -20.21 17.50 12.75
N SER A 36 -19.26 18.16 13.40
CA SER A 36 -19.26 19.60 13.63
C SER A 36 -18.81 20.43 12.41
N GLY A 37 -18.53 19.78 11.29
CA GLY A 37 -18.13 20.42 10.03
C GLY A 37 -16.63 20.62 9.88
N LEU A 38 -15.80 20.04 10.74
CA LEU A 38 -14.33 20.05 10.59
C LEU A 38 -13.89 19.04 9.55
N VAL A 39 -12.91 19.40 8.73
CA VAL A 39 -12.33 18.53 7.72
C VAL A 39 -11.00 17.99 8.22
N LYS A 40 -10.85 16.67 8.17
CA LYS A 40 -9.59 15.99 8.50
C LYS A 40 -8.65 16.02 7.31
N PHE A 41 -7.43 16.50 7.53
CA PHE A 41 -6.33 16.42 6.57
C PHE A 41 -5.23 15.54 7.13
N ASP A 42 -4.90 14.47 6.41
CA ASP A 42 -3.75 13.63 6.74
C ASP A 42 -2.55 14.10 5.92
N ILE A 43 -1.54 14.63 6.63
CA ILE A 43 -0.28 15.07 6.00
C ILE A 43 0.73 13.95 6.17
N LEU A 44 1.06 13.27 5.06
CA LEU A 44 1.99 12.16 5.04
C LEU A 44 3.29 12.56 4.32
N GLY A 45 4.41 12.43 5.01
CA GLY A 45 5.74 12.54 4.42
C GLY A 45 6.34 11.17 4.14
N LEU A 46 7.03 11.01 3.00
CA LEU A 46 7.69 9.78 2.63
C LEU A 46 9.20 10.00 2.43
N ASN A 47 10.00 9.59 3.40
CA ASN A 47 11.45 9.74 3.35
C ASN A 47 12.11 8.96 2.20
N THR A 48 11.49 7.86 1.75
CA THR A 48 12.00 7.03 0.64
C THR A 48 12.15 7.84 -0.64
N LEU A 49 11.21 8.74 -0.96
CA LEU A 49 11.33 9.62 -2.14
C LEU A 49 12.52 10.57 -2.04
N THR A 50 12.82 11.07 -0.84
CA THR A 50 14.00 11.91 -0.58
C THR A 50 15.29 11.11 -0.81
N VAL A 51 15.34 9.85 -0.36
CA VAL A 51 16.49 8.95 -0.59
C VAL A 51 16.69 8.70 -2.09
N ILE A 52 15.63 8.42 -2.82
CA ILE A 52 15.68 8.21 -4.28
C ILE A 52 16.22 9.47 -4.97
N ASN A 53 15.69 10.66 -4.64
CA ASN A 53 16.14 11.90 -5.25
C ASN A 53 17.63 12.17 -4.99
N LYS A 54 18.07 12.03 -3.73
CA LYS A 54 19.49 12.18 -3.38
C LYS A 54 20.38 11.16 -4.10
N THR A 55 19.91 9.94 -4.27
CA THR A 55 20.64 8.91 -5.04
C THR A 55 20.84 9.35 -6.48
N ILE A 56 19.79 9.88 -7.12
CA ILE A 56 19.89 10.39 -8.50
C ILE A 56 20.87 11.56 -8.60
N GLU A 57 20.84 12.49 -7.63
CA GLU A 57 21.78 13.61 -7.59
C GLU A 57 23.23 13.12 -7.48
N ILE A 58 23.50 12.13 -6.63
CA ILE A 58 24.84 11.53 -6.49
C ILE A 58 25.26 10.81 -7.79
N LEU A 59 24.36 10.11 -8.44
CA LEU A 59 24.68 9.43 -9.71
C LEU A 59 24.97 10.44 -10.83
N ARG A 60 24.20 11.52 -10.92
CA ARG A 60 24.47 12.63 -11.86
C ARG A 60 25.85 13.27 -11.64
N SER A 61 26.26 13.44 -10.38
CA SER A 61 27.61 13.98 -10.07
C SER A 61 28.74 13.03 -10.55
N LYS A 62 28.42 11.76 -10.80
CA LYS A 62 29.34 10.74 -11.35
C LYS A 62 29.13 10.52 -12.86
N ASN A 63 28.40 11.41 -13.55
CA ASN A 63 28.05 11.30 -14.97
C ASN A 63 27.22 10.05 -15.31
N ILE A 64 26.42 9.54 -14.36
CA ILE A 64 25.48 8.45 -14.55
C ILE A 64 24.08 9.04 -14.54
N GLU A 65 23.42 9.02 -15.69
CA GLU A 65 22.03 9.46 -15.81
C GLU A 65 21.08 8.28 -15.69
N ILE A 66 20.12 8.37 -14.77
CA ILE A 66 19.03 7.41 -14.60
C ILE A 66 17.70 8.13 -14.70
N ASP A 67 16.87 7.66 -15.62
CA ASP A 67 15.48 8.08 -15.74
C ASP A 67 14.56 7.05 -15.07
N ILE A 68 14.02 7.41 -13.90
CA ILE A 68 13.16 6.50 -13.13
C ILE A 68 11.91 6.09 -13.92
N SER A 69 11.41 6.96 -14.80
CA SER A 69 10.23 6.67 -15.61
C SER A 69 10.44 5.56 -16.64
N LYS A 70 11.70 5.23 -16.93
CA LYS A 70 12.10 4.21 -17.91
C LYS A 70 12.64 2.92 -17.28
N ILE A 71 12.54 2.78 -15.96
CA ILE A 71 12.96 1.54 -15.29
C ILE A 71 12.04 0.40 -15.73
N PRO A 72 12.59 -0.71 -16.27
CA PRO A 72 11.78 -1.84 -16.67
C PRO A 72 11.17 -2.53 -15.45
N LEU A 73 9.90 -2.97 -15.57
CA LEU A 73 9.17 -3.65 -14.50
C LEU A 73 9.20 -5.18 -14.64
N ASP A 74 10.00 -5.71 -15.55
CA ASP A 74 10.08 -7.13 -15.92
C ASP A 74 11.44 -7.79 -15.62
N ASP A 75 12.26 -7.17 -14.77
CA ASP A 75 13.57 -7.71 -14.39
C ASP A 75 13.43 -9.01 -13.57
N ILE A 76 13.77 -10.13 -14.18
CA ILE A 76 13.71 -11.47 -13.57
C ILE A 76 14.61 -11.57 -12.32
N GLY A 77 15.74 -10.85 -12.27
CA GLY A 77 16.63 -10.83 -11.11
C GLY A 77 15.94 -10.28 -9.87
N ILE A 78 15.16 -9.22 -10.04
CA ILE A 78 14.36 -8.60 -8.96
C ILE A 78 13.30 -9.58 -8.45
N TYR A 79 12.56 -10.25 -9.33
CA TYR A 79 11.54 -11.21 -8.90
C TYR A 79 12.11 -12.44 -8.22
N LYS A 80 13.30 -12.90 -8.61
CA LYS A 80 14.04 -13.97 -7.89
C LYS A 80 14.41 -13.51 -6.48
N MET A 81 14.96 -12.31 -6.32
CA MET A 81 15.28 -11.72 -5.03
C MET A 81 14.04 -11.57 -4.16
N LEU A 82 12.92 -11.06 -4.68
CA LEU A 82 11.66 -10.96 -3.97
C LEU A 82 11.14 -12.33 -3.52
N SER A 83 11.22 -13.33 -4.39
CA SER A 83 10.79 -14.71 -4.10
C SER A 83 11.68 -15.40 -3.06
N SER A 84 12.96 -15.02 -2.94
CA SER A 84 13.85 -15.52 -1.87
C SER A 84 13.57 -14.84 -0.52
N GLY A 85 12.84 -13.71 -0.52
CA GLY A 85 12.55 -12.91 0.68
C GLY A 85 13.74 -12.07 1.14
N GLU A 86 14.74 -11.85 0.29
CA GLU A 86 15.91 -11.00 0.55
C GLU A 86 15.54 -9.52 0.31
N THR A 87 14.58 -9.02 1.10
CA THR A 87 13.96 -7.70 0.91
C THR A 87 14.29 -6.70 2.03
N THR A 88 15.44 -6.89 2.68
CA THR A 88 15.90 -5.95 3.71
C THR A 88 16.16 -4.58 3.10
N GLY A 89 15.57 -3.53 3.68
CA GLY A 89 15.69 -2.16 3.20
C GLY A 89 14.73 -1.81 2.05
N LEU A 90 13.92 -2.75 1.56
CA LEU A 90 12.88 -2.44 0.59
C LEU A 90 11.62 -1.94 1.30
N PHE A 91 11.26 -0.69 1.01
CA PHE A 91 10.08 -0.06 1.59
C PHE A 91 8.83 -0.96 1.45
N GLN A 92 8.09 -1.10 2.56
CA GLN A 92 6.90 -1.94 2.71
C GLN A 92 7.09 -3.46 2.53
N LEU A 93 8.25 -3.93 2.05
CA LEU A 93 8.49 -5.36 1.79
C LEU A 93 9.48 -6.00 2.77
N GLU A 94 9.92 -5.30 3.80
CA GLU A 94 10.99 -5.73 4.70
C GLU A 94 10.53 -6.47 5.98
N SER A 95 9.24 -6.41 6.32
CA SER A 95 8.73 -7.09 7.51
C SER A 95 8.76 -8.61 7.36
N SER A 96 8.97 -9.34 8.45
CA SER A 96 9.05 -10.81 8.45
C SER A 96 7.82 -11.48 7.84
N GLY A 97 6.63 -10.93 8.11
CA GLY A 97 5.38 -11.45 7.56
C GLY A 97 5.27 -11.25 6.05
N VAL A 98 5.63 -10.05 5.54
CA VAL A 98 5.65 -9.79 4.09
C VAL A 98 6.67 -10.67 3.39
N ARG A 99 7.86 -10.87 3.97
CA ARG A 99 8.87 -11.79 3.42
C ARG A 99 8.36 -13.22 3.30
N SER A 100 7.63 -13.69 4.32
CA SER A 100 6.99 -15.00 4.29
C SER A 100 5.94 -15.10 3.16
N ALA A 101 5.13 -14.06 3.01
CA ALA A 101 4.13 -13.98 1.95
C ALA A 101 4.78 -13.94 0.55
N LEU A 102 5.86 -13.18 0.35
CA LEU A 102 6.63 -13.14 -0.90
C LEU A 102 7.20 -14.51 -1.28
N LYS A 103 7.77 -15.24 -0.32
CA LYS A 103 8.29 -16.61 -0.54
C LYS A 103 7.21 -17.59 -0.99
N GLN A 104 6.01 -17.44 -0.46
CA GLN A 104 4.85 -18.28 -0.84
C GLN A 104 4.27 -17.86 -2.18
N MET A 105 4.13 -16.55 -2.41
CA MET A 105 3.55 -16.00 -3.63
C MET A 105 4.41 -16.23 -4.86
N LYS A 106 5.75 -16.19 -4.71
CA LYS A 106 6.73 -16.27 -5.80
C LYS A 106 6.38 -15.27 -6.92
N PRO A 107 6.46 -13.96 -6.65
CA PRO A 107 6.10 -12.94 -7.63
C PRO A 107 6.95 -13.08 -8.89
N ASN A 108 6.34 -12.88 -10.05
CA ASN A 108 6.99 -12.91 -11.36
C ASN A 108 6.57 -11.75 -12.27
N GLN A 109 5.71 -10.87 -11.78
CA GLN A 109 5.25 -9.67 -12.46
C GLN A 109 4.93 -8.56 -11.43
N PHE A 110 4.85 -7.32 -11.89
CA PHE A 110 4.66 -6.17 -11.02
C PHE A 110 3.29 -6.20 -10.31
N GLU A 111 2.28 -6.69 -10.98
CA GLU A 111 0.91 -6.83 -10.46
C GLU A 111 0.84 -7.72 -9.21
N ASP A 112 1.74 -8.70 -9.09
CA ASP A 112 1.82 -9.53 -7.88
C ASP A 112 2.25 -8.72 -6.66
N ILE A 113 3.17 -7.76 -6.85
CA ILE A 113 3.64 -6.88 -5.77
C ILE A 113 2.51 -5.95 -5.37
N VAL A 114 1.79 -5.38 -6.34
CA VAL A 114 0.62 -4.52 -6.11
C VAL A 114 -0.45 -5.29 -5.33
N ALA A 115 -0.77 -6.52 -5.76
CA ALA A 115 -1.72 -7.38 -5.08
C ALA A 115 -1.29 -7.72 -3.65
N LEU A 116 0.00 -8.04 -3.43
CA LEU A 116 0.53 -8.33 -2.11
C LEU A 116 0.37 -7.14 -1.16
N VAL A 117 0.78 -5.94 -1.59
CA VAL A 117 0.67 -4.72 -0.78
C VAL A 117 -0.80 -4.39 -0.48
N ALA A 118 -1.70 -4.65 -1.41
CA ALA A 118 -3.12 -4.46 -1.21
C ALA A 118 -3.74 -5.49 -0.25
N LEU A 119 -3.30 -6.75 -0.32
CA LEU A 119 -3.79 -7.84 0.54
C LEU A 119 -3.18 -7.84 1.94
N TYR A 120 -1.94 -7.34 2.10
CA TYR A 120 -1.23 -7.39 3.36
C TYR A 120 -1.70 -6.30 4.34
N ARG A 121 -2.95 -6.43 4.78
CA ARG A 121 -3.62 -5.59 5.79
C ARG A 121 -4.57 -6.44 6.63
N PRO A 122 -4.90 -5.99 7.86
CA PRO A 122 -5.94 -6.65 8.65
C PRO A 122 -7.24 -6.81 7.86
N GLY A 123 -7.78 -8.03 7.80
CA GLY A 123 -8.95 -8.41 7.01
C GLY A 123 -8.57 -9.09 5.70
N PRO A 124 -8.13 -8.38 4.66
CA PRO A 124 -7.81 -8.98 3.35
C PRO A 124 -6.69 -10.02 3.36
N MET A 125 -5.81 -9.99 4.38
CA MET A 125 -4.67 -10.91 4.54
C MET A 125 -5.08 -12.39 4.51
N ASN A 126 -6.29 -12.71 4.94
CA ASN A 126 -6.83 -14.08 4.91
C ASN A 126 -6.99 -14.62 3.48
N ASN A 127 -7.01 -13.76 2.46
CA ASN A 127 -7.12 -14.13 1.06
C ASN A 127 -5.76 -14.40 0.39
N ILE A 128 -4.64 -14.09 1.05
CA ILE A 128 -3.30 -14.34 0.49
C ILE A 128 -3.09 -15.81 0.13
N PRO A 129 -3.46 -16.80 0.97
CA PRO A 129 -3.30 -18.20 0.60
C PRO A 129 -4.12 -18.58 -0.65
N ILE A 130 -5.36 -18.08 -0.77
CA ILE A 130 -6.22 -18.34 -1.92
C ILE A 130 -5.60 -17.76 -3.19
N TYR A 131 -5.15 -16.51 -3.13
CA TYR A 131 -4.47 -15.85 -4.24
C TYR A 131 -3.23 -16.65 -4.67
N ASN A 132 -2.39 -17.06 -3.72
CA ASN A 132 -1.18 -17.83 -3.98
C ASN A 132 -1.48 -19.20 -4.61
N ASP A 133 -2.47 -19.92 -4.08
CA ASP A 133 -2.88 -21.23 -4.60
C ASP A 133 -3.36 -21.12 -6.06
N CYS A 134 -4.18 -20.11 -6.34
CA CYS A 134 -4.69 -19.90 -7.70
C CYS A 134 -3.58 -19.41 -8.65
N LYS A 135 -2.74 -18.47 -8.22
CA LYS A 135 -1.59 -17.99 -8.99
C LYS A 135 -0.63 -19.13 -9.35
N ASN A 136 -0.32 -19.98 -8.39
CA ASN A 136 0.61 -21.10 -8.58
C ASN A 136 -0.03 -22.31 -9.28
N GLY A 137 -1.29 -22.22 -9.69
CA GLY A 137 -2.00 -23.29 -10.39
C GLY A 137 -2.41 -24.47 -9.50
N ILE A 138 -2.33 -24.34 -8.18
CA ILE A 138 -2.73 -25.37 -7.21
C ILE A 138 -4.26 -25.46 -7.17
N LYS A 139 -4.95 -24.33 -7.26
CA LYS A 139 -6.41 -24.24 -7.31
C LYS A 139 -6.86 -23.49 -8.54
N LYS A 140 -8.05 -23.83 -9.02
CA LYS A 140 -8.73 -23.04 -10.06
C LYS A 140 -9.35 -21.80 -9.41
N PRO A 141 -9.24 -20.60 -10.04
CA PRO A 141 -9.94 -19.42 -9.57
C PRO A 141 -11.45 -19.63 -9.52
N ASP A 142 -12.07 -19.17 -8.46
CA ASP A 142 -13.53 -19.09 -8.32
C ASP A 142 -13.96 -17.64 -8.52
N TYR A 143 -14.78 -17.40 -9.53
CA TYR A 143 -15.23 -16.04 -9.88
C TYR A 143 -16.59 -15.67 -9.28
N ILE A 144 -17.15 -16.54 -8.39
CA ILE A 144 -18.46 -16.36 -7.75
C ILE A 144 -19.61 -16.43 -8.79
N HIS A 145 -19.51 -15.65 -9.87
CA HIS A 145 -20.46 -15.65 -10.98
C HIS A 145 -19.71 -15.43 -12.30
N LYS A 146 -20.23 -16.01 -13.39
CA LYS A 146 -19.59 -15.96 -14.71
C LYS A 146 -19.43 -14.53 -15.24
N SER A 147 -20.34 -13.61 -14.93
CA SER A 147 -20.24 -12.20 -15.35
C SER A 147 -19.06 -11.49 -14.72
N LEU A 148 -18.56 -11.95 -13.56
CA LEU A 148 -17.47 -11.34 -12.82
C LEU A 148 -16.08 -11.83 -13.26
N GLU A 149 -16.01 -12.83 -14.12
CA GLU A 149 -14.75 -13.42 -14.58
C GLU A 149 -13.82 -12.35 -15.17
N ASN A 150 -14.32 -11.49 -16.04
CA ASN A 150 -13.50 -10.45 -16.67
C ASN A 150 -12.91 -9.45 -15.66
N ILE A 151 -13.63 -9.16 -14.56
CA ILE A 151 -13.22 -8.23 -13.51
C ILE A 151 -12.22 -8.89 -12.57
N LEU A 152 -12.44 -10.16 -12.24
CA LEU A 152 -11.67 -10.86 -11.21
C LEU A 152 -10.53 -11.74 -11.77
N LYS A 153 -10.45 -11.94 -13.07
CA LYS A 153 -9.42 -12.73 -13.72
C LYS A 153 -7.99 -12.25 -13.41
N PRO A 154 -7.70 -10.94 -13.42
CA PRO A 154 -6.37 -10.43 -13.07
C PRO A 154 -5.95 -10.72 -11.62
N THR A 155 -6.91 -10.97 -10.74
CA THR A 155 -6.69 -11.23 -9.31
C THR A 155 -7.10 -12.64 -8.90
N TYR A 156 -7.16 -13.55 -9.85
CA TYR A 156 -7.45 -14.99 -9.64
C TYR A 156 -8.75 -15.24 -8.85
N GLY A 157 -9.79 -14.43 -9.07
CA GLY A 157 -11.08 -14.56 -8.38
C GLY A 157 -11.17 -13.84 -7.04
N VAL A 158 -10.08 -13.26 -6.55
CA VAL A 158 -10.06 -12.52 -5.27
C VAL A 158 -10.40 -11.05 -5.51
N ILE A 159 -11.36 -10.53 -4.75
CA ILE A 159 -11.67 -9.09 -4.75
C ILE A 159 -10.59 -8.39 -3.90
N ILE A 160 -9.75 -7.59 -4.53
CA ILE A 160 -8.61 -6.92 -3.89
C ILE A 160 -8.76 -5.39 -3.95
N TYR A 161 -9.20 -4.87 -5.10
CA TYR A 161 -9.18 -3.44 -5.40
C TYR A 161 -10.56 -2.80 -5.28
N GLN A 162 -10.59 -1.55 -4.88
CA GLN A 162 -11.83 -0.77 -4.78
C GLN A 162 -12.53 -0.66 -6.14
N GLU A 163 -11.76 -0.52 -7.21
CA GLU A 163 -12.26 -0.46 -8.59
C GLU A 163 -13.02 -1.73 -8.97
N GLN A 164 -12.56 -2.89 -8.52
CA GLN A 164 -13.28 -4.15 -8.74
C GLN A 164 -14.65 -4.15 -8.05
N VAL A 165 -14.72 -3.65 -6.82
CA VAL A 165 -16.00 -3.54 -6.09
C VAL A 165 -16.97 -2.62 -6.84
N MET A 166 -16.47 -1.49 -7.35
CA MET A 166 -17.29 -0.54 -8.13
C MET A 166 -17.78 -1.17 -9.44
N GLN A 167 -16.91 -1.89 -10.15
CA GLN A 167 -17.26 -2.59 -11.40
C GLN A 167 -18.27 -3.71 -11.16
N ILE A 168 -18.10 -4.48 -10.08
CA ILE A 168 -19.04 -5.54 -9.69
C ILE A 168 -20.43 -4.96 -9.41
N ALA A 169 -20.49 -3.80 -8.73
CA ALA A 169 -21.76 -3.16 -8.43
C ALA A 169 -22.49 -2.59 -9.67
N GLN A 170 -21.78 -2.43 -10.78
CA GLN A 170 -22.33 -1.95 -12.06
C GLN A 170 -22.72 -3.08 -13.01
N THR A 171 -22.31 -4.33 -12.71
CA THR A 171 -22.53 -5.52 -13.56
C THR A 171 -23.76 -6.31 -13.13
#